data_57d096618885571fca78e9b4dd841788
#
_entry.id   57d096618885571fca78e9b4dd841788
#
_cell.length_a   1.000
_cell.length_b   1.000
_cell.length_c   1.000
_cell.angle_alpha   90.00
_cell.angle_beta   90.00
_cell.angle_gamma   90.00
#
_symmetry.space_group_name_H-M   'P 1'
#
loop_
_entity.id
_entity.type
_entity.pdbx_description
1 polymer ?
#
loop_
_entity_poly.entity_id
_entity_poly.type
_entity_poly.pdbx_seq_one_letter_code
_entity_poly.pdbx_strand_id
1 'polypeptide(L)'
;MNLKPILSMDFMLEEELIDLMTFCLQNPESVEISDKHKRITEIGNELYADGGVDALENFFFVLKNRITEEIEKDPSTMRSLWNGLTDEWQY
;
A
#
# COMPACT_ATOMS: atom_id res chain seq x y z
N MET A 1 -5.71 27.01 17.48
CA MET A 1 -4.92 25.88 17.26
C MET A 1 -5.25 25.23 15.96
N ASN A 2 -4.30 24.74 15.43
CA ASN A 2 -4.46 24.18 14.13
C ASN A 2 -4.53 22.67 14.18
N LEU A 3 -5.68 22.17 13.87
CA LEU A 3 -5.85 20.75 13.81
C LEU A 3 -5.50 20.29 12.43
N LYS A 4 -4.59 19.37 12.36
CA LYS A 4 -4.35 18.77 11.10
C LYS A 4 -5.62 18.10 10.64
N PRO A 5 -5.94 18.23 9.38
CA PRO A 5 -7.10 17.52 8.88
C PRO A 5 -6.93 16.04 9.12
N ILE A 6 -7.99 15.44 9.58
CA ILE A 6 -7.98 13.99 9.74
C ILE A 6 -7.76 13.32 8.42
N LEU A 7 -8.34 13.89 7.38
CA LEU A 7 -8.17 13.35 6.04
C LEU A 7 -6.90 13.90 5.45
N SER A 8 -5.79 13.53 6.06
CA SER A 8 -4.50 13.92 5.55
C SER A 8 -4.19 13.10 4.31
N MET A 9 -3.10 13.47 3.65
CA MET A 9 -2.61 12.71 2.53
C MET A 9 -2.41 11.25 2.91
N ASP A 10 -1.91 11.01 4.13
CA ASP A 10 -1.67 9.65 4.59
C ASP A 10 -2.94 8.83 4.62
N PHE A 11 -4.03 9.41 5.11
CA PHE A 11 -5.29 8.69 5.14
C PHE A 11 -5.78 8.36 3.73
N MET A 12 -5.67 9.32 2.83
CA MET A 12 -6.13 9.10 1.47
C MET A 12 -5.31 8.05 0.76
N LEU A 13 -4.00 8.06 0.99
CA LEU A 13 -3.13 7.04 0.39
C LEU A 13 -3.42 5.66 0.98
N GLU A 14 -3.72 5.61 2.25
CA GLU A 14 -4.06 4.33 2.88
C GLU A 14 -5.31 3.75 2.25
N GLU A 15 -6.36 4.57 2.08
CA GLU A 15 -7.59 4.09 1.50
C GLU A 15 -7.40 3.67 0.05
N GLU A 16 -6.62 4.42 -0.69
CA GLU A 16 -6.34 4.06 -2.08
C GLU A 16 -5.59 2.75 -2.16
N LEU A 17 -4.60 2.55 -1.29
CA LEU A 17 -3.85 1.30 -1.29
C LEU A 17 -4.74 0.11 -0.93
N ILE A 18 -5.64 0.30 0.03
CA ILE A 18 -6.55 -0.78 0.39
C ILE A 18 -7.41 -1.17 -0.81
N ASP A 19 -7.95 -0.19 -1.52
CA ASP A 19 -8.77 -0.47 -2.69
C ASP A 19 -7.97 -1.19 -3.77
N LEU A 20 -6.74 -0.71 -4.03
CA LEU A 20 -5.91 -1.29 -5.06
C LEU A 20 -5.53 -2.74 -4.73
N MET A 21 -5.08 -2.97 -3.51
CA MET A 21 -4.66 -4.30 -3.12
C MET A 21 -5.82 -5.27 -3.04
N THR A 22 -6.97 -4.80 -2.55
CA THR A 22 -8.16 -5.63 -2.50
C THR A 22 -8.57 -6.05 -3.91
N PHE A 23 -8.55 -5.11 -4.85
CA PHE A 23 -8.86 -5.44 -6.23
C PHE A 23 -7.93 -6.52 -6.75
N CYS A 24 -6.63 -6.35 -6.52
CA CYS A 24 -5.65 -7.31 -7.03
C CYS A 24 -5.84 -8.69 -6.44
N LEU A 25 -6.15 -8.76 -5.15
CA LEU A 25 -6.34 -10.05 -4.49
C LEU A 25 -7.62 -10.75 -4.94
N GLN A 26 -8.64 -9.97 -5.26
CA GLN A 26 -9.92 -10.54 -5.65
C GLN A 26 -10.02 -10.77 -7.16
N ASN A 27 -9.16 -10.16 -7.94
CA ASN A 27 -9.20 -10.25 -9.40
C ASN A 27 -7.82 -10.49 -9.98
N PRO A 28 -7.15 -11.58 -9.58
CA PRO A 28 -5.73 -11.76 -9.93
C PRO A 28 -5.48 -11.91 -11.43
N GLU A 29 -6.50 -12.21 -12.22
CA GLU A 29 -6.32 -12.39 -13.65
C GLU A 29 -6.87 -11.22 -14.47
N SER A 30 -7.22 -10.13 -13.80
CA SER A 30 -7.75 -8.97 -14.51
C SER A 30 -6.67 -8.33 -15.38
N VAL A 31 -7.09 -7.82 -16.54
CA VAL A 31 -6.17 -7.09 -17.41
C VAL A 31 -5.72 -5.78 -16.75
N GLU A 32 -6.42 -5.33 -15.70
CA GLU A 32 -6.07 -4.10 -15.01
C GLU A 32 -5.01 -4.28 -13.93
N ILE A 33 -4.58 -5.51 -13.68
CA ILE A 33 -3.60 -5.79 -12.61
C ILE A 33 -2.33 -4.98 -12.79
N SER A 34 -1.84 -4.91 -14.01
CA SER A 34 -0.59 -4.19 -14.29
C SER A 34 -0.69 -2.73 -13.88
N ASP A 35 -1.79 -2.07 -14.22
CA ASP A 35 -1.99 -0.67 -13.85
C ASP A 35 -2.13 -0.50 -12.36
N LYS A 36 -2.81 -1.44 -11.70
CA LYS A 36 -2.96 -1.38 -10.25
C LYS A 36 -1.61 -1.54 -9.56
N HIS A 37 -0.80 -2.49 -10.02
CA HIS A 37 0.54 -2.68 -9.45
C HIS A 37 1.39 -1.43 -9.62
N LYS A 38 1.30 -0.79 -10.78
CA LYS A 38 2.06 0.42 -11.04
C LYS A 38 1.68 1.52 -10.04
N ARG A 39 0.39 1.69 -9.82
CA ARG A 39 -0.06 2.72 -8.88
C ARG A 39 0.38 2.40 -7.46
N ILE A 40 0.30 1.13 -7.06
CA ILE A 40 0.76 0.73 -5.74
C ILE A 40 2.23 1.07 -5.56
N THR A 41 3.04 0.83 -6.58
CA THR A 41 4.46 1.16 -6.52
C THR A 41 4.67 2.66 -6.43
N GLU A 42 3.91 3.44 -7.17
CA GLU A 42 4.01 4.89 -7.12
C GLU A 42 3.70 5.42 -5.72
N ILE A 43 2.67 4.88 -5.10
CA ILE A 43 2.33 5.30 -3.74
C ILE A 43 3.44 4.92 -2.77
N GLY A 44 4.02 3.75 -2.93
CA GLY A 44 5.16 3.36 -2.11
C GLY A 44 6.30 4.35 -2.24
N ASN A 45 6.55 4.83 -3.45
CA ASN A 45 7.59 5.81 -3.69
C ASN A 45 7.30 7.10 -2.92
N GLU A 46 6.04 7.53 -2.93
CA GLU A 46 5.65 8.73 -2.18
C GLU A 46 5.83 8.56 -0.69
N LEU A 47 5.44 7.39 -0.18
CA LEU A 47 5.60 7.11 1.25
C LEU A 47 7.06 7.07 1.65
N TYR A 48 7.89 6.46 0.82
CA TYR A 48 9.31 6.37 1.11
C TYR A 48 9.96 7.75 1.09
N ALA A 49 9.57 8.59 0.16
CA ALA A 49 10.11 9.95 0.08
C ALA A 49 9.74 10.76 1.31
N ASP A 50 8.59 10.47 1.91
CA ASP A 50 8.10 11.23 3.05
C ASP A 50 8.64 10.71 4.38
N GLY A 51 8.74 9.40 4.54
CA GLY A 51 9.08 8.82 5.85
C GLY A 51 10.04 7.66 5.81
N GLY A 52 10.64 7.37 4.67
CA GLY A 52 11.64 6.31 4.57
C GLY A 52 11.04 4.92 4.71
N VAL A 53 11.90 3.94 4.98
CA VAL A 53 11.45 2.56 5.07
C VAL A 53 10.47 2.36 6.23
N ASP A 54 10.60 3.16 7.30
CA ASP A 54 9.67 3.04 8.41
C ASP A 54 8.25 3.34 7.98
N ALA A 55 8.07 4.31 7.11
CA ALA A 55 6.73 4.63 6.60
C ALA A 55 6.17 3.45 5.81
N LEU A 56 7.01 2.82 4.99
CA LEU A 56 6.58 1.65 4.23
C LEU A 56 6.14 0.53 5.15
N GLU A 57 6.94 0.26 6.19
CA GLU A 57 6.63 -0.82 7.12
C GLU A 57 5.32 -0.55 7.86
N ASN A 58 5.18 0.67 8.36
CA ASN A 58 3.99 1.01 9.13
C ASN A 58 2.74 0.97 8.28
N PHE A 59 2.82 1.50 7.06
CA PHE A 59 1.68 1.46 6.17
C PHE A 59 1.30 0.03 5.82
N PHE A 60 2.28 -0.80 5.49
CA PHE A 60 1.97 -2.16 5.11
C PHE A 60 1.37 -2.95 6.27
N PHE A 61 1.84 -2.70 7.48
CA PHE A 61 1.28 -3.37 8.65
C PHE A 61 -0.20 -3.07 8.78
N VAL A 62 -0.56 -1.79 8.66
CA VAL A 62 -1.97 -1.39 8.76
C VAL A 62 -2.79 -1.97 7.63
N LEU A 63 -2.27 -1.92 6.41
CA LEU A 63 -2.97 -2.45 5.26
C LEU A 63 -3.21 -3.95 5.41
N LYS A 64 -2.21 -4.67 5.86
CA LYS A 64 -2.35 -6.10 6.01
C LYS A 64 -3.46 -6.43 6.99
N ASN A 65 -3.49 -5.74 8.13
CA ASN A 65 -4.51 -6.01 9.12
C ASN A 65 -5.90 -5.70 8.60
N ARG A 66 -6.06 -4.56 7.94
CA ARG A 66 -7.37 -4.16 7.45
C ARG A 66 -7.86 -5.07 6.34
N ILE A 67 -6.99 -5.41 5.40
CA ILE A 67 -7.39 -6.24 4.28
C ILE A 67 -7.71 -7.65 4.75
N THR A 68 -6.90 -8.19 5.65
CA THR A 68 -7.15 -9.52 6.18
C THR A 68 -8.51 -9.58 6.86
N GLU A 69 -8.86 -8.53 7.61
CA GLU A 69 -10.15 -8.49 8.29
C GLU A 69 -11.32 -8.38 7.32
N GLU A 70 -11.14 -7.61 6.25
CA GLU A 70 -12.26 -7.30 5.36
C GLU A 70 -12.54 -8.40 4.35
N ILE A 71 -11.52 -9.03 3.81
CA ILE A 71 -11.73 -10.02 2.76
C ILE A 71 -11.07 -11.36 3.06
N GLU A 72 -10.48 -11.50 4.24
CA GLU A 72 -9.88 -12.76 4.69
C GLU A 72 -8.79 -13.25 3.74
N LYS A 73 -8.04 -12.32 3.16
CA LYS A 73 -6.90 -12.62 2.31
C LYS A 73 -5.70 -11.85 2.79
N ASP A 74 -4.52 -12.47 2.69
CA ASP A 74 -3.29 -11.88 3.18
C ASP A 74 -2.56 -11.22 2.03
N PRO A 75 -2.33 -9.90 2.08
CA PRO A 75 -1.65 -9.19 0.99
C PRO A 75 -0.13 -9.28 1.08
N SER A 76 0.43 -10.12 1.92
CA SER A 76 1.88 -10.14 2.14
C SER A 76 2.69 -10.36 0.87
N THR A 77 2.14 -11.11 -0.10
CA THR A 77 2.85 -11.33 -1.36
C THR A 77 3.04 -10.05 -2.14
N MET A 78 2.27 -9.02 -1.85
CA MET A 78 2.36 -7.76 -2.57
C MET A 78 3.48 -6.86 -2.05
N ARG A 79 4.13 -7.26 -0.94
CA ARG A 79 5.27 -6.49 -0.45
C ARG A 79 6.36 -6.35 -1.50
N SER A 80 6.52 -7.36 -2.34
CA SER A 80 7.57 -7.35 -3.34
C SER A 80 7.41 -6.23 -4.36
N LEU A 81 6.23 -5.64 -4.46
CA LEU A 81 6.03 -4.53 -5.38
C LEU A 81 6.88 -3.31 -5.01
N TRP A 82 7.30 -3.24 -3.76
CA TRP A 82 8.12 -2.11 -3.29
C TRP A 82 9.62 -2.44 -3.22
N ASN A 83 10.02 -3.63 -3.66
CA ASN A 83 11.41 -4.04 -3.54
C ASN A 83 12.39 -3.12 -4.26
N GLY A 84 11.95 -2.47 -5.33
CA GLY A 84 12.83 -1.61 -6.08
C GLY A 84 12.99 -0.21 -5.54
N LEU A 85 12.30 0.12 -4.44
CA LEU A 85 12.32 1.46 -3.91
C LEU A 85 13.52 1.72 -3.02
N THR A 86 13.99 0.71 -2.32
CA THR A 86 15.10 0.84 -1.41
C THR A 86 15.69 -0.54 -1.15
N ASP A 87 16.99 -0.57 -0.88
CA ASP A 87 17.67 -1.83 -0.56
C ASP A 87 17.21 -2.41 0.77
N GLU A 88 16.58 -1.59 1.59
CA GLU A 88 16.13 -2.05 2.91
C GLU A 88 14.81 -2.80 2.86
N TRP A 89 14.16 -2.85 1.71
CA TRP A 89 12.87 -3.52 1.55
C TRP A 89 13.06 -4.64 0.53
N GLN A 90 13.19 -5.86 1.03
CA GLN A 90 13.42 -7.03 0.17
C GLN A 90 12.55 -8.19 0.63
N TYR A 91 11.53 -8.48 -0.11
CA TYR A 91 10.60 -9.56 0.21
C TYR A 91 10.35 -10.50 -0.94
#